data_87cb54147bd02d1b721e5efa81916a67
#
_entry.id   87cb54147bd02d1b721e5efa81916a67
#
_cell.length_a   1.000
_cell.length_b   1.000
_cell.length_c   1.000
_cell.angle_alpha   90.00
_cell.angle_beta   90.00
_cell.angle_gamma   90.00
#
_symmetry.space_group_name_H-M   'P 1'
#
loop_
_entity.id
_entity.type
_entity.pdbx_description
1 polymer ?
#
loop_
_entity_poly.entity_id
_entity_poly.type
_entity_poly.pdbx_seq_one_letter_code
_entity_poly.pdbx_strand_id
1 'polypeptide(L)'
;MQPQKRRILCVDDDEDTCNMLESLLRQENYETKVARSVSEGLELARNESFNLYILDAWFPREAGLGLCRKIREFDPHTPIIFYSGAAFDSDREEALYAGAQAFVAKPYIDELLKTIHSLLNDKQEPAKP
;
A
#
# COMPACT_ATOMS: atom_id res chain seq x y z
N MET A 1 -9.64 -23.03 -14.33
CA MET A 1 -9.10 -21.67 -14.52
C MET A 1 -8.69 -21.07 -13.20
N GLN A 2 -7.48 -20.58 -13.13
CA GLN A 2 -6.98 -20.00 -11.90
C GLN A 2 -7.34 -18.54 -11.83
N PRO A 3 -7.82 -18.05 -10.70
CA PRO A 3 -8.03 -16.61 -10.57
C PRO A 3 -6.70 -15.90 -10.63
N GLN A 4 -6.70 -14.70 -11.19
CA GLN A 4 -5.51 -13.89 -11.21
C GLN A 4 -5.17 -13.43 -9.81
N LYS A 5 -3.88 -13.38 -9.53
CA LYS A 5 -3.43 -12.84 -8.26
C LYS A 5 -3.75 -11.36 -8.17
N ARG A 6 -4.07 -10.90 -7.00
CA ARG A 6 -4.16 -9.47 -6.74
C ARG A 6 -2.77 -8.87 -6.81
N ARG A 7 -2.68 -7.69 -7.36
CA ARG A 7 -1.40 -7.00 -7.56
C ARG A 7 -1.32 -5.80 -6.64
N ILE A 8 -0.20 -5.69 -5.94
CA ILE A 8 0.01 -4.62 -4.97
C ILE A 8 1.29 -3.87 -5.33
N LEU A 9 1.21 -2.54 -5.37
CA LEU A 9 2.38 -1.69 -5.55
C LEU A 9 2.78 -1.11 -4.21
N CYS A 10 4.03 -1.33 -3.82
CA CYS A 10 4.60 -0.78 -2.60
C CYS A 10 5.60 0.31 -2.95
N VAL A 11 5.45 1.49 -2.40
CA VAL A 11 6.36 2.61 -2.63
C VAL A 11 6.95 3.04 -1.31
N ASP A 12 8.25 2.81 -1.14
CA ASP A 12 8.96 3.08 0.10
C ASP A 12 10.44 3.23 -0.23
N ASP A 13 11.11 4.23 0.31
CA ASP A 13 12.52 4.44 -0.01
C ASP A 13 13.46 3.53 0.78
N ASP A 14 12.95 2.80 1.77
CA ASP A 14 13.76 1.90 2.56
C ASP A 14 13.81 0.52 1.92
N GLU A 15 15.02 0.12 1.55
CA GLU A 15 15.21 -1.15 0.86
C GLU A 15 14.76 -2.35 1.71
N ASP A 16 15.06 -2.32 2.99
CA ASP A 16 14.68 -3.43 3.86
C ASP A 16 13.18 -3.58 3.97
N THR A 17 12.47 -2.45 4.07
CA THR A 17 11.01 -2.48 4.09
C THR A 17 10.45 -3.04 2.79
N CYS A 18 10.99 -2.62 1.65
CA CYS A 18 10.55 -3.13 0.36
C CYS A 18 10.77 -4.63 0.26
N ASN A 19 11.93 -5.11 0.68
CA ASN A 19 12.24 -6.55 0.61
C ASN A 19 11.32 -7.34 1.52
N MET A 20 11.07 -6.83 2.71
CA MET A 20 10.20 -7.48 3.67
C MET A 20 8.77 -7.56 3.14
N LEU A 21 8.26 -6.44 2.62
CA LEU A 21 6.90 -6.42 2.08
C LEU A 21 6.76 -7.35 0.88
N GLU A 22 7.73 -7.35 -0.01
CA GLU A 22 7.68 -8.21 -1.17
C GLU A 22 7.61 -9.67 -0.75
N SER A 23 8.46 -10.08 0.19
CA SER A 23 8.48 -11.45 0.67
C SER A 23 7.18 -11.81 1.38
N LEU A 24 6.73 -10.94 2.27
CA LEU A 24 5.54 -11.19 3.04
C LEU A 24 4.29 -11.30 2.17
N LEU A 25 4.14 -10.36 1.24
CA LEU A 25 2.95 -10.34 0.39
C LEU A 25 2.94 -11.50 -0.60
N ARG A 26 4.12 -11.93 -1.04
CA ARG A 26 4.21 -13.11 -1.88
C ARG A 26 3.74 -14.34 -1.13
N GLN A 27 4.06 -14.44 0.16
CA GLN A 27 3.57 -15.55 0.98
C GLN A 27 2.05 -15.52 1.11
N GLU A 28 1.47 -14.34 1.05
CA GLU A 28 0.01 -14.18 1.10
C GLU A 28 -0.62 -14.34 -0.28
N ASN A 29 0.16 -14.76 -1.24
CA ASN A 29 -0.30 -15.03 -2.61
C ASN A 29 -0.67 -13.77 -3.39
N TYR A 30 -0.01 -12.66 -3.09
CA TYR A 30 -0.15 -11.43 -3.87
C TYR A 30 1.05 -11.26 -4.79
N GLU A 31 0.80 -10.70 -5.96
CA GLU A 31 1.87 -10.27 -6.85
C GLU A 31 2.28 -8.86 -6.43
N THR A 32 3.56 -8.62 -6.24
CA THR A 32 4.02 -7.38 -5.65
C THR A 32 5.07 -6.72 -6.54
N LYS A 33 4.89 -5.42 -6.76
CA LYS A 33 5.92 -4.57 -7.35
C LYS A 33 6.35 -3.57 -6.30
N VAL A 34 7.62 -3.21 -6.32
CA VAL A 34 8.13 -2.22 -5.38
C VAL A 34 8.77 -1.08 -6.14
N ALA A 35 8.62 0.13 -5.62
CA ALA A 35 9.28 1.32 -6.11
C ALA A 35 9.93 2.01 -4.93
N ARG A 36 11.11 2.58 -5.15
CA ARG A 36 11.84 3.20 -4.07
C ARG A 36 11.91 4.72 -4.19
N SER A 37 11.12 5.27 -5.10
CA SER A 37 10.99 6.71 -5.24
C SER A 37 9.57 7.04 -5.65
N VAL A 38 9.19 8.29 -5.41
CA VAL A 38 7.87 8.78 -5.80
C VAL A 38 7.71 8.73 -7.32
N SER A 39 8.72 9.15 -8.06
CA SER A 39 8.62 9.18 -9.52
C SER A 39 8.47 7.78 -10.09
N GLU A 40 9.22 6.81 -9.57
CA GLU A 40 9.09 5.43 -10.02
C GLU A 40 7.72 4.88 -9.66
N GLY A 41 7.25 5.16 -8.45
CA GLY A 41 5.93 4.71 -8.03
C GLY A 41 4.82 5.27 -8.90
N LEU A 42 4.91 6.55 -9.23
CA LEU A 42 3.90 7.18 -10.06
C LEU A 42 3.91 6.60 -11.47
N GLU A 43 5.10 6.37 -12.01
CA GLU A 43 5.21 5.79 -13.34
C GLU A 43 4.59 4.39 -13.38
N LEU A 44 4.87 3.56 -12.39
CA LEU A 44 4.28 2.24 -12.34
C LEU A 44 2.77 2.31 -12.18
N ALA A 45 2.29 3.20 -11.33
CA ALA A 45 0.85 3.34 -11.12
C ALA A 45 0.12 3.76 -12.39
N ARG A 46 0.76 4.60 -13.22
CA ARG A 46 0.16 5.04 -14.47
C ARG A 46 0.20 3.97 -15.55
N ASN A 47 1.25 3.16 -15.58
CA ASN A 47 1.49 2.24 -16.68
C ASN A 47 0.95 0.84 -16.43
N GLU A 48 0.65 0.49 -15.19
CA GLU A 48 0.19 -0.85 -14.83
C GLU A 48 -1.03 -0.74 -13.93
N SER A 49 -1.81 -1.82 -13.92
CA SER A 49 -2.98 -1.87 -13.05
C SER A 49 -2.66 -2.58 -11.75
N PHE A 50 -3.08 -2.01 -10.64
CA PHE A 50 -2.90 -2.61 -9.33
C PHE A 50 -4.24 -2.66 -8.61
N ASN A 51 -4.32 -3.59 -7.66
CA ASN A 51 -5.53 -3.73 -6.85
C ASN A 51 -5.42 -2.96 -5.54
N LEU A 52 -4.19 -2.57 -5.16
CA LEU A 52 -3.97 -1.86 -3.92
C LEU A 52 -2.60 -1.21 -3.95
N TYR A 53 -2.49 -0.04 -3.33
CA TYR A 53 -1.22 0.65 -3.17
C TYR A 53 -0.87 0.72 -1.70
N ILE A 54 0.41 0.47 -1.37
CA ILE A 54 0.96 0.68 -0.04
C ILE A 54 2.03 1.75 -0.19
N LEU A 55 1.83 2.89 0.46
CA LEU A 55 2.70 4.04 0.32
C LEU A 55 3.30 4.40 1.67
N ASP A 56 4.55 4.87 1.64
CA ASP A 56 5.18 5.43 2.83
C ASP A 56 5.03 6.95 2.77
N ALA A 57 4.57 7.54 3.85
CA ALA A 57 4.39 9.00 3.92
C ALA A 57 5.70 9.73 4.20
N TRP A 58 6.80 9.04 4.21
CA TRP A 58 8.05 9.53 4.80
C TRP A 58 9.12 9.94 3.81
N PHE A 59 8.89 10.46 2.68
CA PHE A 59 9.90 10.62 1.73
C PHE A 59 10.51 11.94 1.40
N PRO A 60 10.54 12.96 1.95
CA PRO A 60 9.88 13.57 3.04
C PRO A 60 8.36 13.48 2.91
N ARG A 61 7.74 13.73 4.02
CA ARG A 61 6.32 13.56 4.24
C ARG A 61 5.42 14.03 3.10
N GLU A 62 5.70 15.22 2.58
CA GLU A 62 4.84 15.80 1.54
C GLU A 62 4.88 15.01 0.24
N ALA A 63 5.99 14.32 -0.03
CA ALA A 63 6.12 13.58 -1.27
C ALA A 63 5.20 12.36 -1.29
N GLY A 64 5.07 11.66 -0.15
CA GLY A 64 4.16 10.52 -0.06
C GLY A 64 2.71 10.94 -0.20
N LEU A 65 2.33 12.02 0.49
CA LEU A 65 0.97 12.54 0.36
C LEU A 65 0.72 13.05 -1.06
N GLY A 66 1.70 13.69 -1.66
CA GLY A 66 1.59 14.16 -3.04
C GLY A 66 1.43 13.02 -4.02
N LEU A 67 2.13 11.92 -3.79
CA LEU A 67 1.96 10.75 -4.63
C LEU A 67 0.53 10.22 -4.55
N CYS A 68 -0.01 10.14 -3.34
CA CYS A 68 -1.38 9.70 -3.15
C CYS A 68 -2.36 10.59 -3.94
N ARG A 69 -2.19 11.90 -3.84
CA ARG A 69 -3.06 12.84 -4.55
C ARG A 69 -2.95 12.67 -6.07
N LYS A 70 -1.73 12.46 -6.56
CA LYS A 70 -1.52 12.28 -8.00
C LYS A 70 -2.13 10.98 -8.49
N ILE A 71 -2.02 9.91 -7.72
CA ILE A 71 -2.68 8.67 -8.08
C ILE A 71 -4.19 8.88 -8.16
N ARG A 72 -4.74 9.63 -7.22
CA ARG A 72 -6.18 9.89 -7.21
C ARG A 72 -6.67 10.67 -8.42
N GLU A 73 -5.81 11.42 -9.09
CA GLU A 73 -6.20 12.14 -10.28
C GLU A 73 -6.60 11.21 -11.43
N PHE A 74 -5.99 10.02 -11.51
CA PHE A 74 -6.31 9.09 -12.58
C PHE A 74 -6.88 7.77 -12.07
N ASP A 75 -6.88 7.55 -10.78
CA ASP A 75 -7.39 6.30 -10.19
C ASP A 75 -8.08 6.63 -8.88
N PRO A 76 -9.38 6.96 -8.94
CA PRO A 76 -10.10 7.37 -7.72
C PRO A 76 -10.55 6.22 -6.85
N HIS A 77 -10.42 4.97 -7.30
CA HIS A 77 -11.08 3.86 -6.62
C HIS A 77 -10.16 2.84 -5.98
N THR A 78 -8.95 2.66 -6.50
CA THR A 78 -8.06 1.63 -5.96
C THR A 78 -7.66 2.00 -4.52
N PRO A 79 -7.80 1.06 -3.56
CA PRO A 79 -7.46 1.39 -2.18
C PRO A 79 -6.00 1.72 -2.01
N ILE A 80 -5.74 2.70 -1.15
CA ILE A 80 -4.41 3.12 -0.78
C ILE A 80 -4.27 3.00 0.73
N ILE A 81 -3.21 2.33 1.17
CA ILE A 81 -2.82 2.26 2.57
C ILE A 81 -1.51 3.00 2.74
N PHE A 82 -1.44 3.90 3.70
CA PHE A 82 -0.14 4.40 4.13
C PHE A 82 0.42 3.47 5.19
N TYR A 83 1.63 3.02 5.00
CA TYR A 83 2.35 2.19 5.96
C TYR A 83 3.63 2.93 6.32
N SER A 84 3.66 3.58 7.48
CA SER A 84 4.68 4.58 7.75
C SER A 84 5.07 4.59 9.22
N GLY A 85 6.30 5.00 9.49
CA GLY A 85 6.79 5.16 10.84
C GLY A 85 6.19 6.36 11.56
N ALA A 86 5.69 7.35 10.83
CA ALA A 86 5.01 8.48 11.43
C ALA A 86 3.63 8.03 11.89
N ALA A 87 3.34 8.18 13.17
CA ALA A 87 2.13 7.60 13.73
C ALA A 87 1.34 8.58 14.58
N PHE A 88 1.47 9.87 14.31
CA PHE A 88 0.65 10.87 15.00
C PHE A 88 -0.73 10.95 14.38
N ASP A 89 -1.71 11.34 15.17
CA ASP A 89 -3.08 11.46 14.68
C ASP A 89 -3.19 12.39 13.49
N SER A 90 -2.42 13.48 13.48
CA SER A 90 -2.43 14.40 12.35
C SER A 90 -1.95 13.74 11.07
N ASP A 91 -1.02 12.79 11.16
CA ASP A 91 -0.53 12.08 9.99
C ASP A 91 -1.62 11.19 9.42
N ARG A 92 -2.39 10.54 10.28
CA ARG A 92 -3.52 9.73 9.83
C ARG A 92 -4.57 10.56 9.14
N GLU A 93 -4.88 11.72 9.72
CA GLU A 93 -5.87 12.62 9.15
C GLU A 93 -5.44 13.12 7.78
N GLU A 94 -4.18 13.49 7.65
CA GLU A 94 -3.66 13.97 6.37
C GLU A 94 -3.68 12.88 5.31
N ALA A 95 -3.35 11.65 5.69
CA ALA A 95 -3.37 10.53 4.76
C ALA A 95 -4.79 10.28 4.24
N LEU A 96 -5.75 10.26 5.14
CA LEU A 96 -7.14 10.05 4.76
C LEU A 96 -7.64 11.20 3.88
N TYR A 97 -7.27 12.42 4.23
CA TYR A 97 -7.68 13.58 3.46
C TYR A 97 -7.07 13.58 2.07
N ALA A 98 -5.86 13.04 1.93
CA ALA A 98 -5.21 12.93 0.62
C ALA A 98 -5.85 11.84 -0.26
N GLY A 99 -6.69 11.00 0.30
CA GLY A 99 -7.43 10.01 -0.45
C GLY A 99 -7.13 8.56 -0.09
N ALA A 100 -6.39 8.32 0.99
CA ALA A 100 -6.10 6.96 1.42
C ALA A 100 -7.27 6.37 2.19
N GLN A 101 -7.42 5.07 2.14
CA GLN A 101 -8.44 4.34 2.87
C GLN A 101 -7.99 3.97 4.27
N ALA A 102 -6.67 3.89 4.50
CA ALA A 102 -6.18 3.48 5.80
C ALA A 102 -4.76 3.97 6.02
N PHE A 103 -4.39 4.02 7.28
CA PHE A 103 -3.04 4.33 7.72
C PHE A 103 -2.65 3.29 8.75
N VAL A 104 -1.55 2.59 8.52
CA VAL A 104 -1.03 1.59 9.43
C VAL A 104 0.37 2.00 9.85
N ALA A 105 0.64 1.99 11.14
CA ALA A 105 1.95 2.38 11.66
C ALA A 105 2.95 1.23 11.52
N LYS A 106 4.18 1.55 11.14
CA LYS A 106 5.27 0.58 11.21
C LYS A 106 5.61 0.32 12.67
N PRO A 107 5.95 -0.87 13.04
CA PRO A 107 6.11 -2.09 12.25
C PRO A 107 4.94 -3.07 12.41
N TYR A 108 3.72 -2.60 12.49
CA TYR A 108 2.56 -3.43 12.82
C TYR A 108 2.10 -4.23 11.60
N ILE A 109 2.83 -5.29 11.32
CA ILE A 109 2.62 -6.13 10.14
C ILE A 109 1.28 -6.84 10.17
N ASP A 110 0.87 -7.33 11.34
CA ASP A 110 -0.40 -8.04 11.45
C ASP A 110 -1.56 -7.12 11.12
N GLU A 111 -1.48 -5.88 11.60
CA GLU A 111 -2.52 -4.90 11.28
C GLU A 111 -2.52 -4.57 9.80
N LEU A 112 -1.33 -4.47 9.18
CA LEU A 112 -1.23 -4.21 7.75
C LEU A 112 -1.89 -5.34 6.96
N LEU A 113 -1.60 -6.59 7.30
CA LEU A 113 -2.18 -7.71 6.57
C LEU A 113 -3.70 -7.76 6.73
N LYS A 114 -4.21 -7.51 7.92
CA LYS A 114 -5.65 -7.47 8.15
C LYS A 114 -6.30 -6.37 7.31
N THR A 115 -5.66 -5.22 7.24
CA THR A 115 -6.17 -4.10 6.46
C THR A 115 -6.20 -4.43 4.98
N ILE A 116 -5.13 -5.05 4.48
CA ILE A 116 -5.07 -5.46 3.07
C ILE A 116 -6.22 -6.43 2.76
N HIS A 117 -6.38 -7.46 3.57
CA HIS A 117 -7.44 -8.44 3.34
C HIS A 117 -8.81 -7.79 3.37
N SER A 118 -9.01 -6.88 4.30
CA SER A 118 -10.29 -6.18 4.43
C SER A 118 -10.59 -5.34 3.19
N LEU A 119 -9.62 -4.58 2.72
CA LEU A 119 -9.84 -3.67 1.58
C LEU A 119 -9.99 -4.42 0.27
N LEU A 120 -9.34 -5.57 0.15
CA LEU A 120 -9.45 -6.37 -1.06
C LEU A 120 -10.59 -7.39 -0.98
N ASN A 121 -11.28 -7.46 0.14
CA ASN A 121 -12.30 -8.47 0.40
C ASN A 121 -11.75 -9.89 0.29
N ASP A 122 -10.44 -10.03 0.53
CA ASP A 122 -9.80 -11.33 0.51
C ASP A 122 -9.83 -11.87 1.91
N LYS A 123 -10.76 -12.74 2.18
CA LYS A 123 -10.86 -13.32 3.50
C LYS A 123 -9.64 -14.16 3.73
N GLN A 124 -8.93 -13.86 4.80
CA GLN A 124 -8.03 -14.81 5.35
C GLN A 124 -8.87 -16.01 5.67
N GLU A 125 -8.59 -17.12 5.01
CA GLU A 125 -9.43 -18.26 5.16
C GLU A 125 -9.43 -18.69 6.62
N PRO A 126 -10.49 -18.44 7.36
CA PRO A 126 -10.50 -18.94 8.71
C PRO A 126 -10.49 -20.46 8.65
N ALA A 127 -9.91 -21.06 9.66
CA ALA A 127 -9.99 -22.50 9.74
C ALA A 127 -11.44 -22.87 9.67
N LYS A 128 -11.79 -23.61 8.66
CA LYS A 128 -13.18 -24.01 8.53
C LYS A 128 -13.56 -24.91 9.66
N PRO A 129 -14.71 -24.68 10.25
CA PRO A 129 -15.16 -25.62 11.22
C PRO A 129 -15.46 -26.96 10.58
#